data_0c6df887fb89b5dbe1eb820b4824b78d
#
_entry.id   0c6df887fb89b5dbe1eb820b4824b78d
#
_cell.length_a   1.000
_cell.length_b   1.000
_cell.length_c   1.000
_cell.angle_alpha   90.00
_cell.angle_beta   90.00
_cell.angle_gamma   90.00
#
_symmetry.space_group_name_H-M   'P 1'
#
loop_
_entity.id
_entity.type
_entity.pdbx_description
1 polymer ?
#
loop_
_entity_poly.entity_id
_entity_poly.type
_entity_poly.pdbx_seq_one_letter_code
_entity_poly.pdbx_strand_id
1 'polypeptide(L)'
;VKLTNFPKIQCPFIRKTFKVNVEDWKKYGRELQLRTPEVYLAVDEVNPGYEWIFESDNIICTEKLDGSSVKLLTKNGRLEAAQNRKNPIDLLQIIKGKNFIMEGVFQAIGKGYVKPDGEQCGELIGPKLQGNPYRLNVHLWYPFEKAIKHLSYRSFHEHARDFGGWSVWFKDYLVSRFASKRGEKDVMAEGVVFYNLRRKAENKPYMAKLRRNMYHWFYDDKIEIYEE
;
A
#
# COMPACT_ATOMS: atom_id res chain seq x y z
N VAL A 1 12.72 17.13 15.69
CA VAL A 1 12.30 17.53 14.34
C VAL A 1 10.95 16.89 14.04
N LYS A 2 9.95 17.69 13.60
CA LYS A 2 8.62 17.18 13.25
C LYS A 2 8.56 16.99 11.74
N LEU A 3 8.32 15.77 11.30
CA LEU A 3 8.11 15.43 9.90
C LEU A 3 6.68 15.79 9.44
N THR A 4 6.52 16.08 8.18
CA THR A 4 5.19 16.31 7.59
C THR A 4 4.35 15.02 7.63
N ASN A 5 3.03 15.14 7.78
CA ASN A 5 2.16 13.97 7.74
C ASN A 5 2.10 13.39 6.33
N PHE A 6 1.86 12.06 6.24
CA PHE A 6 1.53 11.44 4.96
C PHE A 6 0.21 12.00 4.42
N PRO A 7 0.13 12.30 3.12
CA PRO A 7 -1.14 12.64 2.49
C PRO A 7 -2.11 11.46 2.58
N LYS A 8 -3.39 11.76 2.76
CA LYS A 8 -4.44 10.73 2.69
C LYS A 8 -4.68 10.37 1.23
N ILE A 9 -4.37 9.14 0.85
CA ILE A 9 -4.60 8.61 -0.49
C ILE A 9 -5.99 7.98 -0.53
N GLN A 10 -6.85 8.43 -1.44
CA GLN A 10 -8.22 7.96 -1.61
C GLN A 10 -8.31 6.80 -2.62
N CYS A 11 -9.47 6.15 -2.67
CA CYS A 11 -9.82 5.19 -3.70
C CYS A 11 -10.31 5.94 -4.94
N PRO A 12 -10.02 5.47 -6.17
CA PRO A 12 -10.56 6.06 -7.40
C PRO A 12 -12.05 5.82 -7.57
N PHE A 13 -12.61 4.88 -6.87
CA PHE A 13 -14.05 4.59 -6.83
C PHE A 13 -14.68 5.04 -5.51
N ILE A 14 -15.96 5.33 -5.54
CA ILE A 14 -16.77 5.54 -4.33
C ILE A 14 -16.69 4.26 -3.48
N ARG A 15 -16.66 4.46 -2.17
CA ARG A 15 -16.68 3.34 -1.22
C ARG A 15 -17.91 3.42 -0.35
N LYS A 16 -18.65 2.31 -0.31
CA LYS A 16 -19.83 2.14 0.57
C LYS A 16 -19.52 1.16 1.69
N THR A 17 -20.24 1.31 2.79
CA THR A 17 -20.20 0.37 3.92
C THR A 17 -21.24 -0.71 3.67
N PHE A 18 -20.85 -1.94 3.90
CA PHE A 18 -21.71 -3.12 3.84
C PHE A 18 -21.64 -3.84 5.17
N LYS A 19 -22.74 -4.46 5.56
CA LYS A 19 -22.81 -5.30 6.77
C LYS A 19 -22.27 -6.69 6.46
N VAL A 20 -21.69 -7.29 7.49
CA VAL A 20 -21.20 -8.66 7.48
C VAL A 20 -22.03 -9.47 8.46
N ASN A 21 -22.37 -10.70 8.09
CA ASN A 21 -23.00 -11.64 9.00
C ASN A 21 -22.20 -11.73 10.31
N VAL A 22 -22.87 -11.57 11.45
CA VAL A 22 -22.20 -11.48 12.77
C VAL A 22 -21.48 -12.76 13.13
N GLU A 23 -22.02 -13.92 12.78
CA GLU A 23 -21.39 -15.21 13.07
C GLU A 23 -20.14 -15.41 12.21
N ASP A 24 -20.19 -15.02 10.93
CA ASP A 24 -19.03 -15.03 10.06
C ASP A 24 -17.95 -14.06 10.54
N TRP A 25 -18.35 -12.85 10.99
CA TRP A 25 -17.40 -11.90 11.55
C TRP A 25 -16.72 -12.44 12.82
N LYS A 26 -17.44 -13.09 13.71
CA LYS A 26 -16.86 -13.73 14.90
C LYS A 26 -15.84 -14.80 14.51
N LYS A 27 -16.12 -15.56 13.46
CA LYS A 27 -15.29 -16.68 12.99
C LYS A 27 -14.07 -16.22 12.21
N TYR A 28 -14.25 -15.30 11.27
CA TYR A 28 -13.23 -14.92 10.28
C TYR A 28 -12.71 -13.48 10.42
N GLY A 29 -13.34 -12.63 11.24
CA GLY A 29 -13.03 -11.21 11.34
C GLY A 29 -11.57 -10.93 11.69
N ARG A 30 -10.95 -11.76 12.56
CA ARG A 30 -9.53 -11.62 12.90
C ARG A 30 -8.62 -11.93 11.71
N GLU A 31 -8.90 -12.98 10.97
CA GLU A 31 -8.16 -13.38 9.77
C GLU A 31 -8.28 -12.32 8.68
N LEU A 32 -9.48 -11.81 8.45
CA LEU A 32 -9.79 -10.76 7.47
C LEU A 32 -9.45 -9.35 7.95
N GLN A 33 -8.93 -9.21 9.19
CA GLN A 33 -8.58 -7.92 9.82
C GLN A 33 -9.78 -6.95 9.93
N LEU A 34 -11.00 -7.48 10.10
CA LEU A 34 -12.22 -6.70 10.30
C LEU A 34 -12.38 -6.34 11.77
N ARG A 35 -12.42 -5.05 12.09
CA ARG A 35 -12.58 -4.55 13.46
C ARG A 35 -14.03 -4.55 13.93
N THR A 36 -14.96 -4.42 13.00
CA THR A 36 -16.41 -4.39 13.18
C THR A 36 -17.04 -5.34 12.16
N PRO A 37 -18.30 -5.76 12.33
CA PRO A 37 -19.02 -6.56 11.34
C PRO A 37 -19.42 -5.69 10.12
N GLU A 38 -18.45 -4.99 9.56
CA GLU A 38 -18.61 -4.10 8.40
C GLU A 38 -17.39 -4.16 7.49
N VAL A 39 -17.63 -4.03 6.20
CA VAL A 39 -16.59 -3.89 5.18
C VAL A 39 -16.83 -2.62 4.36
N TYR A 40 -15.74 -2.00 3.89
CA TYR A 40 -15.78 -0.81 3.05
C TYR A 40 -15.37 -1.19 1.63
N LEU A 41 -16.35 -1.45 0.77
CA LEU A 41 -16.13 -1.90 -0.59
C LEU A 41 -16.21 -0.75 -1.59
N ALA A 42 -15.42 -0.85 -2.65
CA ALA A 42 -15.56 -0.01 -3.82
C ALA A 42 -16.79 -0.44 -4.61
N VAL A 43 -17.54 0.53 -5.11
CA VAL A 43 -18.67 0.31 -6.02
C VAL A 43 -18.33 0.87 -7.40
N ASP A 44 -19.06 0.47 -8.43
CA ASP A 44 -18.86 0.89 -9.82
C ASP A 44 -19.35 2.34 -10.02
N GLU A 45 -18.68 3.26 -9.33
CA GLU A 45 -18.94 4.69 -9.39
C GLU A 45 -17.61 5.43 -9.15
N VAL A 46 -17.19 6.27 -10.10
CA VAL A 46 -15.94 7.02 -10.01
C VAL A 46 -16.02 8.05 -8.89
N ASN A 47 -15.00 8.10 -8.05
CA ASN A 47 -14.90 9.07 -6.98
C ASN A 47 -14.59 10.46 -7.57
N PRO A 48 -15.41 11.49 -7.32
CA PRO A 48 -15.21 12.83 -7.87
C PRO A 48 -13.79 13.37 -7.67
N GLY A 49 -13.18 13.86 -8.75
CA GLY A 49 -11.81 14.37 -8.78
C GLY A 49 -10.73 13.29 -9.05
N TYR A 50 -11.15 12.04 -9.31
CA TYR A 50 -10.26 10.93 -9.67
C TYR A 50 -10.44 10.41 -11.10
N GLU A 51 -11.24 11.08 -11.93
CA GLU A 51 -11.50 10.79 -13.35
C GLU A 51 -10.20 10.69 -14.15
N TRP A 52 -9.20 11.46 -13.73
CA TRP A 52 -7.87 11.49 -14.36
C TRP A 52 -7.17 10.12 -14.42
N ILE A 53 -7.55 9.17 -13.59
CA ILE A 53 -6.96 7.81 -13.59
C ILE A 53 -7.47 7.02 -14.79
N PHE A 54 -8.68 7.29 -15.25
CA PHE A 54 -9.34 6.61 -16.34
C PHE A 54 -9.03 7.25 -17.70
N GLU A 55 -8.83 8.58 -17.71
CA GLU A 55 -8.74 9.41 -18.90
C GLU A 55 -7.30 9.70 -19.35
N SER A 56 -6.35 9.76 -18.41
CA SER A 56 -4.98 10.17 -18.71
C SER A 56 -4.08 9.00 -19.12
N ASP A 57 -3.22 9.23 -20.11
CA ASP A 57 -2.15 8.29 -20.49
C ASP A 57 -0.90 8.41 -19.62
N ASN A 58 -0.79 9.50 -18.85
CA ASN A 58 0.36 9.76 -17.98
C ASN A 58 0.19 9.17 -16.57
N ILE A 59 -0.30 7.94 -16.49
CA ILE A 59 -0.49 7.23 -15.23
C ILE A 59 0.64 6.24 -14.99
N ILE A 60 1.21 6.31 -13.81
CA ILE A 60 2.11 5.27 -13.29
C ILE A 60 1.30 4.45 -12.30
N CYS A 61 1.13 3.17 -12.60
CA CYS A 61 0.49 2.20 -11.71
C CYS A 61 1.58 1.34 -11.07
N THR A 62 1.74 1.41 -9.75
CA THR A 62 2.78 0.67 -9.03
C THR A 62 2.17 -0.24 -7.97
N GLU A 63 2.86 -1.34 -7.66
CA GLU A 63 2.47 -2.20 -6.57
C GLU A 63 2.33 -1.42 -5.26
N LYS A 64 1.23 -1.63 -4.58
CA LYS A 64 1.08 -1.23 -3.20
C LYS A 64 1.66 -2.30 -2.30
N LEU A 65 2.82 -2.01 -1.72
CA LEU A 65 3.44 -2.90 -0.75
C LEU A 65 2.60 -3.00 0.52
N ASP A 66 2.44 -4.21 1.03
CA ASP A 66 1.69 -4.50 2.24
C ASP A 66 2.60 -4.45 3.47
N GLY A 67 2.55 -3.31 4.15
CA GLY A 67 3.44 -3.03 5.27
C GLY A 67 2.96 -1.89 6.15
N SER A 68 3.90 -1.07 6.58
CA SER A 68 3.64 0.15 7.35
C SER A 68 4.43 1.34 6.79
N SER A 69 3.72 2.43 6.51
CA SER A 69 4.34 3.62 5.95
C SER A 69 5.27 4.30 6.95
N VAL A 70 6.53 4.43 6.59
CA VAL A 70 7.56 5.10 7.40
C VAL A 70 8.20 6.21 6.58
N LYS A 71 8.31 7.38 7.20
CA LYS A 71 9.01 8.55 6.67
C LYS A 71 10.33 8.70 7.39
N LEU A 72 11.37 9.05 6.65
CA LEU A 72 12.71 9.35 7.14
C LEU A 72 13.08 10.79 6.80
N LEU A 73 13.86 11.41 7.66
CA LEU A 73 14.62 12.62 7.37
C LEU A 73 16.10 12.31 7.50
N THR A 74 16.84 12.61 6.47
CA THR A 74 18.30 12.51 6.45
C THR A 74 18.93 13.85 6.18
N LYS A 75 20.13 14.07 6.72
CA LYS A 75 20.97 15.26 6.49
C LYS A 75 22.43 14.86 6.52
N ASN A 76 23.16 15.19 5.45
CA ASN A 76 24.57 14.84 5.29
C ASN A 76 24.84 13.34 5.54
N GLY A 77 23.98 12.47 5.03
CA GLY A 77 24.08 11.02 5.17
C GLY A 77 23.67 10.47 6.55
N ARG A 78 23.24 11.32 7.49
CA ARG A 78 22.81 10.91 8.82
C ARG A 78 21.29 10.87 8.91
N LEU A 79 20.75 9.87 9.60
CA LEU A 79 19.33 9.80 9.92
C LEU A 79 19.03 10.72 11.10
N GLU A 80 18.26 11.79 10.84
CA GLU A 80 17.89 12.81 11.81
C GLU A 80 16.54 12.52 12.49
N ALA A 81 15.59 11.92 11.74
CA ALA A 81 14.28 11.57 12.25
C ALA A 81 13.64 10.43 11.47
N ALA A 82 12.78 9.69 12.15
CA ALA A 82 11.88 8.72 11.54
C ALA A 82 10.47 8.85 12.11
N GLN A 83 9.45 8.54 11.31
CA GLN A 83 8.05 8.62 11.71
C GLN A 83 7.27 7.47 11.09
N ASN A 84 6.55 6.70 11.91
CA ASN A 84 5.59 5.70 11.44
C ASN A 84 4.20 6.32 11.41
N ARG A 85 3.67 6.56 10.22
CA ARG A 85 2.41 7.27 9.98
C ARG A 85 2.43 8.66 10.66
N LYS A 86 1.82 8.78 11.85
CA LYS A 86 1.76 10.03 12.64
C LYS A 86 2.67 10.00 13.86
N ASN A 87 3.27 8.86 14.18
CA ASN A 87 4.00 8.63 15.42
C ASN A 87 5.50 8.78 15.17
N PRO A 88 6.19 9.74 15.82
CA PRO A 88 7.63 9.82 15.81
C PRO A 88 8.25 8.54 16.36
N ILE A 89 9.38 8.16 15.81
CA ILE A 89 10.16 7.01 16.24
C ILE A 89 11.38 7.54 16.99
N ASP A 90 11.58 7.04 18.19
CA ASP A 90 12.82 7.29 18.93
C ASP A 90 13.95 6.46 18.29
N LEU A 91 14.89 7.14 17.65
CA LEU A 91 16.01 6.50 16.95
C LEU A 91 17.00 5.81 17.90
N LEU A 92 17.02 6.24 19.17
CA LEU A 92 17.88 5.68 20.21
C LEU A 92 17.19 4.58 21.01
N GLN A 93 15.90 4.39 20.83
CA GLN A 93 15.12 3.43 21.59
C GLN A 93 15.46 1.99 21.18
N ILE A 94 16.35 1.35 21.92
CA ILE A 94 16.70 -0.05 21.81
C ILE A 94 15.79 -0.89 22.72
N ILE A 95 14.50 -0.93 22.44
CA ILE A 95 13.58 -1.81 23.15
C ILE A 95 13.63 -3.18 22.49
N LYS A 96 14.07 -4.19 23.24
CA LYS A 96 14.12 -5.59 22.79
C LYS A 96 12.77 -6.02 22.17
N GLY A 97 12.80 -6.44 20.92
CA GLY A 97 11.62 -6.92 20.18
C GLY A 97 10.74 -5.84 19.52
N LYS A 98 11.04 -4.54 19.70
CA LYS A 98 10.28 -3.43 19.07
C LYS A 98 11.07 -2.64 18.02
N ASN A 99 12.31 -2.99 17.77
CA ASN A 99 13.21 -2.26 16.86
C ASN A 99 13.07 -2.65 15.38
N PHE A 100 12.06 -3.41 15.04
CA PHE A 100 11.91 -3.89 13.66
C PHE A 100 11.81 -2.75 12.63
N ILE A 101 11.35 -1.55 13.03
CA ILE A 101 11.33 -0.39 12.13
C ILE A 101 12.76 0.05 11.83
N MET A 102 13.58 0.23 12.87
CA MET A 102 14.98 0.64 12.70
C MET A 102 15.81 -0.45 12.02
N GLU A 103 15.53 -1.73 12.30
CA GLU A 103 16.13 -2.85 11.57
C GLU A 103 15.90 -2.69 10.07
N GLY A 104 14.64 -2.47 9.64
CA GLY A 104 14.31 -2.28 8.23
C GLY A 104 14.94 -1.03 7.62
N VAL A 105 15.07 0.05 8.38
CA VAL A 105 15.76 1.28 7.95
C VAL A 105 17.25 1.03 7.77
N PHE A 106 17.92 0.36 8.71
CA PHE A 106 19.34 0.02 8.59
C PHE A 106 19.62 -0.94 7.43
N GLN A 107 18.76 -1.92 7.21
CA GLN A 107 18.83 -2.77 6.02
C GLN A 107 18.74 -1.96 4.72
N ALA A 108 17.86 -0.96 4.68
CA ALA A 108 17.73 -0.07 3.52
C ALA A 108 18.95 0.83 3.32
N ILE A 109 19.54 1.35 4.41
CA ILE A 109 20.80 2.12 4.36
C ILE A 109 21.92 1.25 3.79
N GLY A 110 22.10 0.04 4.31
CA GLY A 110 23.12 -0.90 3.84
C GLY A 110 22.97 -1.31 2.36
N LYS A 111 21.74 -1.23 1.82
CA LYS A 111 21.44 -1.46 0.40
C LYS A 111 21.56 -0.20 -0.48
N GLY A 112 21.92 0.95 0.09
CA GLY A 112 21.96 2.22 -0.63
C GLY A 112 20.57 2.71 -1.09
N TYR A 113 19.50 2.37 -0.36
CA TYR A 113 18.12 2.80 -0.70
C TYR A 113 17.76 4.15 -0.11
N VAL A 114 18.48 4.56 0.93
CA VAL A 114 18.24 5.82 1.64
C VAL A 114 19.13 6.91 1.03
N LYS A 115 18.52 8.02 0.61
CA LYS A 115 19.24 9.19 0.11
C LYS A 115 19.96 9.91 1.24
N PRO A 116 21.07 10.61 0.97
CA PRO A 116 21.85 11.31 1.99
C PRO A 116 21.09 12.50 2.60
N ASP A 117 20.16 13.12 1.86
CA ASP A 117 19.49 14.35 2.27
C ASP A 117 18.00 14.34 1.94
N GLY A 118 17.21 14.97 2.83
CA GLY A 118 15.81 15.28 2.63
C GLY A 118 14.81 14.31 3.29
N GLU A 119 13.54 14.67 3.18
CA GLU A 119 12.43 13.79 3.58
C GLU A 119 12.20 12.72 2.52
N GLN A 120 12.07 11.48 2.97
CA GLN A 120 11.88 10.30 2.14
C GLN A 120 10.76 9.44 2.70
N CYS A 121 9.89 8.95 1.82
CA CYS A 121 8.77 8.09 2.19
C CYS A 121 8.96 6.69 1.63
N GLY A 122 8.58 5.68 2.41
CA GLY A 122 8.65 4.29 1.99
C GLY A 122 7.72 3.41 2.81
N GLU A 123 7.61 2.17 2.39
CA GLU A 123 6.89 1.13 3.10
C GLU A 123 7.87 0.23 3.83
N LEU A 124 7.64 0.03 5.12
CA LEU A 124 8.35 -0.97 5.90
C LEU A 124 7.62 -2.30 5.76
N ILE A 125 8.32 -3.32 5.31
CA ILE A 125 7.82 -4.68 5.10
C ILE A 125 8.69 -5.69 5.85
N GLY A 126 8.16 -6.87 6.17
CA GLY A 126 8.94 -7.93 6.81
C GLY A 126 8.18 -8.75 7.84
N PRO A 127 8.90 -9.58 8.63
CA PRO A 127 8.32 -10.68 9.42
C PRO A 127 7.19 -10.30 10.39
N LYS A 128 7.22 -9.09 10.97
CA LYS A 128 6.23 -8.63 11.96
C LYS A 128 5.11 -7.77 11.35
N LEU A 129 5.03 -7.68 10.03
CA LEU A 129 4.11 -6.79 9.33
C LEU A 129 3.18 -7.60 8.43
N GLN A 130 1.87 -7.38 8.60
CA GLN A 130 0.81 -7.87 7.72
C GLN A 130 0.91 -9.37 7.35
N GLY A 131 1.36 -10.21 8.29
CA GLY A 131 1.56 -11.64 8.04
C GLY A 131 2.74 -11.99 7.14
N ASN A 132 3.61 -11.01 6.82
CA ASN A 132 4.80 -11.20 5.98
C ASN A 132 4.50 -11.83 4.60
N PRO A 133 3.65 -11.22 3.78
CA PRO A 133 3.24 -11.82 2.51
C PRO A 133 4.41 -12.06 1.55
N TYR A 134 5.50 -11.32 1.74
CA TYR A 134 6.70 -11.43 0.91
C TYR A 134 7.73 -12.46 1.42
N ARG A 135 7.42 -13.22 2.47
CA ARG A 135 8.31 -14.26 3.06
C ARG A 135 9.73 -13.74 3.34
N LEU A 136 9.82 -12.51 3.88
CA LEU A 136 11.10 -11.90 4.22
C LEU A 136 11.63 -12.46 5.55
N ASN A 137 12.94 -12.70 5.63
CA ASN A 137 13.60 -13.12 6.87
C ASN A 137 14.00 -11.94 7.76
N VAL A 138 14.07 -10.73 7.18
CA VAL A 138 14.42 -9.48 7.87
C VAL A 138 13.46 -8.37 7.43
N HIS A 139 13.32 -7.33 8.26
CA HIS A 139 12.55 -6.15 7.87
C HIS A 139 13.34 -5.33 6.84
N LEU A 140 12.61 -4.67 5.96
CA LEU A 140 13.17 -3.81 4.92
C LEU A 140 12.29 -2.57 4.75
N TRP A 141 12.87 -1.39 4.86
CA TRP A 141 12.23 -0.17 4.42
C TRP A 141 12.46 0.01 2.90
N TYR A 142 11.37 0.08 2.14
CA TYR A 142 11.41 0.19 0.68
C TYR A 142 10.89 1.55 0.23
N PRO A 143 11.73 2.42 -0.39
CA PRO A 143 11.32 3.78 -0.79
C PRO A 143 10.22 3.76 -1.84
N PHE A 144 9.24 4.67 -1.75
CA PHE A 144 8.19 4.79 -2.75
C PHE A 144 8.74 5.18 -4.13
N GLU A 145 9.77 6.02 -4.20
CA GLU A 145 10.42 6.33 -5.47
C GLU A 145 11.02 5.08 -6.14
N LYS A 146 11.58 4.18 -5.33
CA LYS A 146 12.10 2.91 -5.83
C LYS A 146 10.97 1.99 -6.28
N ALA A 147 9.81 2.00 -5.58
CA ALA A 147 8.63 1.28 -6.00
C ALA A 147 8.11 1.80 -7.35
N ILE A 148 8.00 3.10 -7.53
CA ILE A 148 7.62 3.74 -8.80
C ILE A 148 8.54 3.28 -9.93
N LYS A 149 9.86 3.25 -9.71
CA LYS A 149 10.84 2.87 -10.73
C LYS A 149 10.84 1.38 -11.05
N HIS A 150 10.64 0.52 -10.07
CA HIS A 150 10.92 -0.91 -10.21
C HIS A 150 9.72 -1.84 -10.03
N LEU A 151 8.62 -1.37 -9.45
CA LEU A 151 7.43 -2.17 -9.15
C LEU A 151 6.18 -1.69 -9.91
N SER A 152 6.36 -0.94 -11.00
CA SER A 152 5.26 -0.49 -11.84
C SER A 152 4.72 -1.61 -12.72
N TYR A 153 3.39 -1.64 -12.88
CA TYR A 153 2.66 -2.54 -13.77
C TYR A 153 2.46 -1.89 -15.13
N ARG A 154 3.20 -2.32 -16.14
CA ARG A 154 2.99 -1.89 -17.53
C ARG A 154 1.69 -2.46 -18.09
N SER A 155 1.36 -3.69 -17.71
CA SER A 155 0.14 -4.40 -18.10
C SER A 155 -1.16 -3.74 -17.63
N PHE A 156 -1.10 -2.76 -16.74
CA PHE A 156 -2.29 -2.03 -16.33
C PHE A 156 -3.04 -1.39 -17.52
N HIS A 157 -2.35 -1.05 -18.60
CA HIS A 157 -2.94 -0.53 -19.84
C HIS A 157 -3.58 -1.62 -20.73
N GLU A 158 -3.32 -2.90 -20.44
CA GLU A 158 -3.87 -4.04 -21.18
C GLU A 158 -5.26 -4.44 -20.66
N HIS A 159 -5.67 -3.91 -19.52
CA HIS A 159 -6.98 -4.12 -18.91
C HIS A 159 -7.89 -2.93 -19.15
N ALA A 160 -9.19 -3.19 -19.30
CA ALA A 160 -10.18 -2.12 -19.34
C ALA A 160 -10.05 -1.22 -18.10
N ARG A 161 -10.01 0.11 -18.32
CA ARG A 161 -9.87 1.09 -17.25
C ARG A 161 -11.23 1.42 -16.64
N ASP A 162 -11.89 0.41 -16.13
CA ASP A 162 -13.16 0.52 -15.43
C ASP A 162 -13.18 -0.42 -14.21
N PHE A 163 -14.27 -0.40 -13.49
CA PHE A 163 -14.45 -1.20 -12.29
C PHE A 163 -14.37 -2.70 -12.56
N GLY A 164 -15.05 -3.18 -13.63
CA GLY A 164 -15.12 -4.59 -14.00
C GLY A 164 -13.78 -5.13 -14.48
N GLY A 165 -13.11 -4.41 -15.40
CA GLY A 165 -11.80 -4.80 -15.94
C GLY A 165 -10.73 -4.88 -14.85
N TRP A 166 -10.71 -3.91 -13.93
CA TRP A 166 -9.77 -3.96 -12.80
C TRP A 166 -10.16 -4.99 -11.76
N SER A 167 -11.45 -5.27 -11.58
CA SER A 167 -11.90 -6.36 -10.69
C SER A 167 -11.31 -7.71 -11.13
N VAL A 168 -11.41 -8.04 -12.42
CA VAL A 168 -10.82 -9.26 -13.00
C VAL A 168 -9.28 -9.24 -12.86
N TRP A 169 -8.63 -8.14 -13.24
CA TRP A 169 -7.17 -8.02 -13.10
C TRP A 169 -6.70 -8.24 -11.67
N PHE A 170 -7.35 -7.62 -10.70
CA PHE A 170 -6.98 -7.73 -9.28
C PHE A 170 -7.22 -9.13 -8.72
N LYS A 171 -8.28 -9.81 -9.19
CA LYS A 171 -8.61 -11.16 -8.74
C LYS A 171 -7.57 -12.17 -9.21
N ASP A 172 -7.25 -12.15 -10.51
CA ASP A 172 -6.60 -13.26 -11.17
C ASP A 172 -5.15 -12.99 -11.60
N TYR A 173 -4.78 -11.71 -11.82
CA TYR A 173 -3.52 -11.38 -12.50
C TYR A 173 -2.61 -10.40 -11.73
N LEU A 174 -3.06 -9.81 -10.62
CA LEU A 174 -2.27 -8.83 -9.86
C LEU A 174 -1.21 -9.51 -8.98
N VAL A 175 -0.22 -10.13 -9.62
CA VAL A 175 0.91 -10.76 -8.92
C VAL A 175 1.87 -9.71 -8.39
N SER A 176 2.41 -9.91 -7.19
CA SER A 176 3.40 -9.03 -6.59
C SER A 176 4.68 -8.95 -7.42
N ARG A 177 5.02 -7.75 -7.87
CA ARG A 177 6.28 -7.51 -8.59
C ARG A 177 7.49 -7.55 -7.65
N PHE A 178 7.29 -7.15 -6.39
CA PHE A 178 8.34 -7.25 -5.39
C PHE A 178 8.71 -8.71 -5.10
N ALA A 179 7.71 -9.56 -4.86
CA ALA A 179 7.92 -10.99 -4.62
C ALA A 179 8.47 -11.70 -5.86
N SER A 180 7.92 -11.41 -7.06
CA SER A 180 8.36 -11.99 -8.33
C SER A 180 9.84 -11.73 -8.62
N LYS A 181 10.35 -10.53 -8.32
CA LYS A 181 11.78 -10.20 -8.44
C LYS A 181 12.70 -10.99 -7.51
N ARG A 182 12.13 -11.66 -6.52
CA ARG A 182 12.82 -12.53 -5.57
C ARG A 182 12.62 -14.01 -5.88
N GLY A 183 11.93 -14.33 -6.97
CA GLY A 183 11.65 -15.69 -7.39
C GLY A 183 10.31 -16.27 -6.86
N GLU A 184 9.56 -15.49 -6.06
CA GLU A 184 8.26 -15.88 -5.51
C GLU A 184 7.15 -15.49 -6.51
N LYS A 185 6.60 -16.44 -7.22
CA LYS A 185 5.65 -16.18 -8.32
C LYS A 185 4.17 -16.30 -7.92
N ASP A 186 3.89 -16.86 -6.75
CA ASP A 186 2.56 -17.16 -6.22
C ASP A 186 2.00 -16.09 -5.26
N VAL A 187 2.74 -15.02 -5.04
CA VAL A 187 2.33 -13.96 -4.13
C VAL A 187 1.51 -12.92 -4.89
N MET A 188 0.25 -12.73 -4.48
CA MET A 188 -0.58 -11.66 -5.00
C MET A 188 -0.24 -10.33 -4.31
N ALA A 189 -0.27 -9.23 -5.05
CA ALA A 189 -0.10 -7.90 -4.47
C ALA A 189 -1.32 -7.52 -3.62
N GLU A 190 -1.14 -6.68 -2.59
CA GLU A 190 -2.25 -6.10 -1.80
C GLU A 190 -3.16 -5.25 -2.69
N GLY A 191 -2.59 -4.56 -3.65
CA GLY A 191 -3.25 -3.63 -4.55
C GLY A 191 -2.25 -2.78 -5.30
N VAL A 192 -2.71 -1.62 -5.78
CA VAL A 192 -1.88 -0.67 -6.51
C VAL A 192 -2.01 0.75 -5.96
N VAL A 193 -1.00 1.56 -6.27
CA VAL A 193 -1.04 3.03 -6.14
C VAL A 193 -0.87 3.63 -7.53
N PHE A 194 -1.79 4.49 -7.91
CA PHE A 194 -1.73 5.27 -9.13
C PHE A 194 -1.10 6.63 -8.86
N TYR A 195 -0.25 7.08 -9.78
CA TYR A 195 0.41 8.38 -9.73
C TYR A 195 0.24 9.13 -11.05
N ASN A 196 0.03 10.44 -10.96
CA ASN A 196 0.17 11.34 -12.08
C ASN A 196 1.10 12.50 -11.69
N LEU A 197 2.36 12.41 -12.12
CA LEU A 197 3.39 13.38 -11.73
C LEU A 197 3.16 14.78 -12.29
N ARG A 198 2.44 14.92 -13.42
CA ARG A 198 2.05 16.20 -13.97
C ARG A 198 1.07 16.93 -13.03
N ARG A 199 0.04 16.22 -12.53
CA ARG A 199 -0.89 16.78 -11.54
C ARG A 199 -0.21 17.17 -10.23
N LYS A 200 0.85 16.42 -9.83
CA LYS A 200 1.69 16.77 -8.68
C LYS A 200 2.31 18.16 -8.84
N ALA A 201 2.88 18.45 -10.02
CA ALA A 201 3.45 19.76 -10.33
C ALA A 201 2.40 20.89 -10.31
N GLU A 202 1.13 20.57 -10.57
CA GLU A 202 0.00 21.49 -10.56
C GLU A 202 -0.68 21.60 -9.17
N ASN A 203 -0.13 21.00 -8.12
CA ASN A 203 -0.71 20.93 -6.77
C ASN A 203 -2.13 20.33 -6.70
N LYS A 204 -2.48 19.47 -7.65
CA LYS A 204 -3.75 18.74 -7.70
C LYS A 204 -3.63 17.36 -7.05
N PRO A 205 -4.72 16.70 -6.62
CA PRO A 205 -4.67 15.30 -6.23
C PRO A 205 -4.02 14.45 -7.32
N TYR A 206 -2.92 13.77 -6.99
CA TYR A 206 -2.09 13.05 -7.96
C TYR A 206 -1.81 11.60 -7.59
N MET A 207 -2.39 11.13 -6.49
CA MET A 207 -2.28 9.76 -6.04
C MET A 207 -3.65 9.18 -5.72
N ALA A 208 -3.86 7.92 -6.10
CA ALA A 208 -4.97 7.11 -5.63
C ALA A 208 -4.50 5.69 -5.31
N LYS A 209 -5.26 4.96 -4.51
CA LYS A 209 -4.98 3.55 -4.21
C LYS A 209 -6.22 2.70 -4.38
N LEU A 210 -6.02 1.51 -4.90
CA LEU A 210 -7.03 0.48 -4.98
C LEU A 210 -6.44 -0.84 -4.44
N ARG A 211 -7.21 -1.57 -3.64
CA ARG A 211 -6.75 -2.80 -3.01
C ARG A 211 -7.70 -3.95 -3.32
N ARG A 212 -7.20 -5.18 -3.31
CA ARG A 212 -7.99 -6.40 -3.52
C ARG A 212 -9.14 -6.51 -2.51
N ASN A 213 -8.90 -6.18 -1.26
CA ASN A 213 -9.92 -6.19 -0.21
C ASN A 213 -10.93 -5.01 -0.27
N MET A 214 -10.95 -4.25 -1.34
CA MET A 214 -12.01 -3.29 -1.65
C MET A 214 -13.06 -3.86 -2.61
N TYR A 215 -12.86 -5.06 -3.13
CA TYR A 215 -13.80 -5.76 -3.99
C TYR A 215 -14.57 -6.83 -3.21
N HIS A 216 -15.83 -7.04 -3.56
CA HIS A 216 -16.72 -8.00 -2.91
C HIS A 216 -16.15 -9.42 -2.95
N TRP A 217 -15.69 -9.88 -4.12
CA TRP A 217 -15.13 -11.22 -4.33
C TRP A 217 -13.97 -11.60 -3.39
N PHE A 218 -13.30 -10.63 -2.77
CA PHE A 218 -12.23 -10.91 -1.81
C PHE A 218 -12.74 -11.66 -0.56
N TYR A 219 -14.02 -11.57 -0.32
CA TYR A 219 -14.69 -12.10 0.87
C TYR A 219 -15.63 -13.27 0.60
N ASP A 220 -15.99 -13.53 -0.68
CA ASP A 220 -17.08 -14.44 -1.09
C ASP A 220 -16.98 -15.85 -0.48
N ASP A 221 -15.77 -16.39 -0.30
CA ASP A 221 -15.56 -17.73 0.23
C ASP A 221 -15.60 -17.81 1.77
N LYS A 222 -15.71 -16.66 2.48
CA LYS A 222 -15.52 -16.61 3.94
C LYS A 222 -16.65 -15.97 4.70
N ILE A 223 -17.24 -14.93 4.18
CA ILE A 223 -18.27 -14.15 4.88
C ILE A 223 -19.39 -13.76 3.94
N GLU A 224 -20.61 -13.73 4.49
CA GLU A 224 -21.76 -13.15 3.82
C GLU A 224 -21.82 -11.64 4.04
N ILE A 225 -21.97 -10.90 2.94
CA ILE A 225 -21.99 -9.43 2.89
C ILE A 225 -23.31 -8.98 2.28
N TYR A 226 -23.96 -7.99 2.91
CA TYR A 226 -25.26 -7.44 2.45
C TYR A 226 -25.32 -5.92 2.61
N GLU A 227 -26.14 -5.29 1.77
CA GLU A 227 -26.51 -3.88 1.92
C GLU A 227 -27.55 -3.71 3.06
N GLU A 228 -27.51 -2.58 3.75
CA GLU A 228 -28.58 -2.20 4.71
C GLU A 228 -29.84 -1.76 3.99
#